data_3dcb6ea260613d2d44d3c0af46922712
#
_entry.id   3dcb6ea260613d2d44d3c0af46922712
#
_cell.length_a   1.000
_cell.length_b   1.000
_cell.length_c   1.000
_cell.angle_alpha   90.00
_cell.angle_beta   90.00
_cell.angle_gamma   90.00
#
_symmetry.space_group_name_H-M   'P 1'
#
loop_
_entity.id
_entity.type
_entity.pdbx_description
1 polymer ?
#
loop_
_entity_poly.entity_id
_entity_poly.type
_entity_poly.pdbx_seq_one_letter_code
_entity_poly.pdbx_strand_id
1 'polypeptide(L)'
;FYIEEFVGEQKAHISRLLKSDSPDLKVVDVGGGAGFLASALGEELGLTVTVWDIDAEAIRLARLKGVNAIEKNILTTIEKYPVDVMLFNLVLHHLVGSSNRETLATQKTALENAKCCTNTIIVHEYIYESYFFDGLSSYLIWLLTSSTSLVRLLAMIGKIIPSLNANTIGVGVRFNCKSGWRRLFQDAGFR
;
A
#
# COMPACT_ATOMS: atom_id res chain seq x y z
N PHE A 1 13.87 -3.97 -5.14
CA PHE A 1 13.45 -4.98 -6.12
C PHE A 1 12.02 -4.67 -6.52
N TYR A 2 11.84 -3.96 -7.62
CA TYR A 2 10.53 -3.65 -8.19
C TYR A 2 10.21 -4.81 -9.15
N ILE A 3 9.36 -5.73 -8.74
CA ILE A 3 9.05 -6.93 -9.51
C ILE A 3 7.78 -6.67 -10.32
N GLU A 4 7.90 -6.79 -11.63
CA GLU A 4 6.84 -6.64 -12.62
C GLU A 4 5.77 -7.78 -12.56
N GLU A 5 6.09 -8.87 -11.85
CA GLU A 5 5.35 -10.14 -11.90
C GLU A 5 3.88 -10.08 -11.42
N PHE A 6 3.52 -9.12 -10.56
CA PHE A 6 2.16 -9.02 -10.01
C PHE A 6 1.28 -7.95 -10.67
N VAL A 7 1.84 -7.13 -11.55
CA VAL A 7 1.12 -5.99 -12.15
C VAL A 7 -0.10 -6.44 -12.96
N GLY A 8 -0.04 -7.59 -13.63
CA GLY A 8 -1.10 -8.08 -14.51
C GLY A 8 -2.43 -8.33 -13.80
N GLU A 9 -2.42 -9.06 -12.69
CA GLU A 9 -3.66 -9.35 -11.93
C GLU A 9 -4.18 -8.11 -11.20
N GLN A 10 -3.30 -7.34 -10.58
CA GLN A 10 -3.62 -6.09 -9.91
C GLN A 10 -4.25 -5.11 -10.88
N LYS A 11 -3.64 -4.93 -12.05
CA LYS A 11 -4.15 -4.10 -13.12
C LYS A 11 -5.57 -4.51 -13.51
N ALA A 12 -5.82 -5.79 -13.77
CA ALA A 12 -7.12 -6.29 -14.19
C ALA A 12 -8.24 -6.02 -13.16
N HIS A 13 -7.94 -6.11 -11.86
CA HIS A 13 -8.90 -5.79 -10.81
C HIS A 13 -9.15 -4.29 -10.70
N ILE A 14 -8.09 -3.49 -10.67
CA ILE A 14 -8.16 -2.05 -10.48
C ILE A 14 -8.78 -1.38 -11.70
N SER A 15 -8.45 -1.82 -12.92
CA SER A 15 -9.07 -1.31 -14.16
C SER A 15 -10.59 -1.48 -14.17
N ARG A 16 -11.10 -2.59 -13.63
CA ARG A 16 -12.57 -2.79 -13.54
C ARG A 16 -13.23 -1.78 -12.61
N LEU A 17 -12.55 -1.37 -11.53
CA LEU A 17 -13.06 -0.40 -10.57
C LEU A 17 -12.92 1.04 -11.07
N LEU A 18 -11.88 1.31 -11.86
CA LEU A 18 -11.60 2.61 -12.46
C LEU A 18 -12.35 2.86 -13.76
N LYS A 19 -12.99 1.85 -14.38
CA LYS A 19 -13.82 2.02 -15.56
C LYS A 19 -14.93 3.03 -15.25
N SER A 20 -14.70 4.25 -15.65
CA SER A 20 -15.60 5.39 -15.56
C SER A 20 -15.84 5.91 -16.96
N ASP A 21 -17.02 6.47 -17.21
CA ASP A 21 -17.32 7.18 -18.46
C ASP A 21 -16.59 8.54 -18.56
N SER A 22 -15.75 8.88 -17.57
CA SER A 22 -14.98 10.13 -17.55
C SER A 22 -13.54 9.90 -17.99
N PRO A 23 -13.12 10.43 -19.14
CA PRO A 23 -11.75 10.31 -19.63
C PRO A 23 -10.74 11.14 -18.83
N ASP A 24 -11.20 12.12 -18.04
CA ASP A 24 -10.36 13.06 -17.30
C ASP A 24 -10.19 12.68 -15.82
N LEU A 25 -10.42 11.41 -15.47
CA LEU A 25 -10.31 10.93 -14.09
C LEU A 25 -8.88 11.13 -13.55
N LYS A 26 -8.74 11.91 -12.49
CA LYS A 26 -7.47 12.15 -11.80
C LYS A 26 -7.25 11.09 -10.74
N VAL A 27 -6.27 10.23 -10.96
CA VAL A 27 -5.92 9.12 -10.08
C VAL A 27 -4.54 9.36 -9.46
N VAL A 28 -4.42 9.13 -8.16
CA VAL A 28 -3.13 9.10 -7.45
C VAL A 28 -2.87 7.69 -6.96
N ASP A 29 -1.72 7.14 -7.31
CA ASP A 29 -1.21 5.85 -6.81
C ASP A 29 -0.24 6.13 -5.66
N VAL A 30 -0.69 5.88 -4.43
CA VAL A 30 0.05 6.14 -3.20
C VAL A 30 0.99 4.97 -2.91
N GLY A 31 2.30 5.25 -2.77
CA GLY A 31 3.32 4.22 -2.64
C GLY A 31 3.53 3.44 -3.95
N GLY A 32 3.25 4.07 -5.10
CA GLY A 32 3.29 3.43 -6.41
C GLY A 32 4.71 3.12 -6.93
N GLY A 33 5.74 3.40 -6.14
CA GLY A 33 7.12 3.06 -6.42
C GLY A 33 7.59 3.59 -7.78
N ALA A 34 8.20 2.70 -8.58
CA ALA A 34 8.70 3.03 -9.93
C ALA A 34 7.59 3.12 -11.01
N GLY A 35 6.31 3.20 -10.61
CA GLY A 35 5.19 3.52 -11.49
C GLY A 35 4.77 2.42 -12.47
N PHE A 36 5.07 1.15 -12.20
CA PHE A 36 4.68 0.06 -13.10
C PHE A 36 3.17 -0.07 -13.24
N LEU A 37 2.44 -0.04 -12.12
CA LEU A 37 0.98 -0.10 -12.14
C LEU A 37 0.38 1.16 -12.76
N ALA A 38 0.90 2.33 -12.41
CA ALA A 38 0.44 3.60 -12.96
C ALA A 38 0.61 3.68 -14.48
N SER A 39 1.76 3.22 -15.02
CA SER A 39 1.99 3.11 -16.46
C SER A 39 0.99 2.15 -17.12
N ALA A 40 0.82 0.96 -16.55
CA ALA A 40 -0.06 -0.06 -17.09
C ALA A 40 -1.56 0.36 -17.08
N LEU A 41 -2.00 1.10 -16.06
CA LEU A 41 -3.36 1.68 -16.00
C LEU A 41 -3.52 2.82 -17.02
N GLY A 42 -2.50 3.66 -17.17
CA GLY A 42 -2.48 4.73 -18.17
C GLY A 42 -2.60 4.19 -19.59
N GLU A 43 -1.82 3.15 -19.92
CA GLU A 43 -1.85 2.50 -21.24
C GLU A 43 -3.19 1.82 -21.53
N GLU A 44 -3.80 1.16 -20.54
CA GLU A 44 -5.05 0.41 -20.73
C GLU A 44 -6.30 1.31 -20.77
N LEU A 45 -6.34 2.33 -19.91
CA LEU A 45 -7.54 3.13 -19.68
C LEU A 45 -7.43 4.54 -20.27
N GLY A 46 -6.25 4.95 -20.74
CA GLY A 46 -6.00 6.32 -21.18
C GLY A 46 -6.01 7.35 -20.04
N LEU A 47 -5.84 6.91 -18.80
CA LEU A 47 -5.90 7.78 -17.62
C LEU A 47 -4.54 8.37 -17.29
N THR A 48 -4.55 9.58 -16.74
CA THR A 48 -3.36 10.16 -16.11
C THR A 48 -3.30 9.72 -14.65
N VAL A 49 -2.41 8.76 -14.35
CA VAL A 49 -2.13 8.30 -12.99
C VAL A 49 -0.88 8.98 -12.47
N THR A 50 -0.96 9.64 -11.31
CA THR A 50 0.18 10.29 -10.66
C THR A 50 0.65 9.44 -9.49
N VAL A 51 1.93 9.04 -9.50
CA VAL A 51 2.55 8.31 -8.38
C VAL A 51 2.95 9.27 -7.27
N TRP A 52 2.59 8.95 -6.03
CA TRP A 52 3.17 9.52 -4.83
C TRP A 52 4.01 8.48 -4.10
N ASP A 53 5.28 8.76 -3.90
CA ASP A 53 6.17 7.88 -3.14
C ASP A 53 7.16 8.70 -2.32
N ILE A 54 7.72 8.12 -1.27
CA ILE A 54 8.75 8.74 -0.43
C ILE A 54 10.17 8.45 -0.93
N ASP A 55 10.31 7.46 -1.80
CA ASP A 55 11.61 7.05 -2.36
C ASP A 55 11.93 7.87 -3.61
N ALA A 56 12.90 8.76 -3.47
CA ALA A 56 13.35 9.64 -4.57
C ALA A 56 13.85 8.85 -5.78
N GLU A 57 14.47 7.68 -5.58
CA GLU A 57 14.93 6.83 -6.70
C GLU A 57 13.76 6.17 -7.42
N ALA A 58 12.75 5.70 -6.68
CA ALA A 58 11.51 5.21 -7.27
C ALA A 58 10.82 6.28 -8.12
N ILE A 59 10.71 7.50 -7.60
CA ILE A 59 10.16 8.65 -8.33
C ILE A 59 10.96 8.95 -9.60
N ARG A 60 12.29 8.92 -9.52
CA ARG A 60 13.16 9.10 -10.70
C ARG A 60 12.89 8.03 -11.76
N LEU A 61 12.76 6.78 -11.35
CA LEU A 61 12.48 5.65 -12.26
C LEU A 61 11.07 5.75 -12.87
N ALA A 62 10.06 6.17 -12.12
CA ALA A 62 8.72 6.39 -12.63
C ALA A 62 8.71 7.48 -13.72
N ARG A 63 9.39 8.60 -13.47
CA ARG A 63 9.52 9.69 -14.43
C ARG A 63 10.24 9.29 -15.72
N LEU A 64 11.26 8.42 -15.63
CA LEU A 64 11.95 7.87 -16.80
C LEU A 64 11.04 7.01 -17.69
N LYS A 65 9.97 6.43 -17.13
CA LYS A 65 8.93 5.70 -17.87
C LYS A 65 7.82 6.62 -18.41
N GLY A 66 7.94 7.94 -18.21
CA GLY A 66 6.91 8.90 -18.64
C GLY A 66 5.71 8.98 -17.68
N VAL A 67 5.80 8.38 -16.49
CA VAL A 67 4.76 8.45 -15.47
C VAL A 67 4.90 9.75 -14.67
N ASN A 68 3.78 10.44 -14.44
CA ASN A 68 3.76 11.57 -13.50
C ASN A 68 4.06 11.05 -12.09
N ALA A 69 5.08 11.60 -11.43
CA ALA A 69 5.49 11.14 -10.11
C ALA A 69 5.97 12.28 -9.23
N ILE A 70 5.56 12.28 -7.98
CA ILE A 70 5.83 13.31 -6.98
C ILE A 70 6.39 12.64 -5.72
N GLU A 71 7.54 13.08 -5.26
CA GLU A 71 8.06 12.69 -3.95
C GLU A 71 7.16 13.28 -2.88
N LYS A 72 6.36 12.45 -2.23
CA LYS A 72 5.37 12.87 -1.23
C LYS A 72 5.09 11.79 -0.21
N ASN A 73 5.09 12.20 1.06
CA ASN A 73 4.75 11.31 2.17
C ASN A 73 3.26 11.49 2.53
N ILE A 74 2.48 10.42 2.39
CA ILE A 74 1.06 10.39 2.74
C ILE A 74 0.82 10.61 4.25
N LEU A 75 1.83 10.39 5.08
CA LEU A 75 1.73 10.57 6.54
C LEU A 75 1.92 12.01 7.01
N THR A 76 2.44 12.88 6.17
CA THR A 76 2.55 14.32 6.49
C THR A 76 1.24 15.04 6.20
N THR A 77 1.02 16.17 6.85
CA THR A 77 -0.12 17.04 6.56
C THR A 77 -0.17 17.34 5.06
N ILE A 78 -1.27 17.01 4.41
CA ILE A 78 -1.44 17.23 2.99
C ILE A 78 -2.24 18.52 2.81
N GLU A 79 -1.63 19.50 2.12
CA GLU A 79 -2.38 20.59 1.55
C GLU A 79 -3.43 20.03 0.58
N LYS A 80 -4.60 20.66 0.50
CA LYS A 80 -5.70 20.20 -0.32
C LYS A 80 -5.25 19.93 -1.76
N TYR A 81 -5.20 18.67 -2.14
CA TYR A 81 -4.84 18.21 -3.49
C TYR A 81 -6.03 17.41 -4.04
N PRO A 82 -7.00 18.08 -4.66
CA PRO A 82 -8.24 17.41 -5.07
C PRO A 82 -7.98 16.45 -6.23
N VAL A 83 -8.35 15.19 -6.00
CA VAL A 83 -8.32 14.11 -6.99
C VAL A 83 -9.61 13.30 -6.92
N ASP A 84 -9.92 12.59 -7.99
CA ASP A 84 -11.14 11.78 -8.06
C ASP A 84 -10.97 10.47 -7.28
N VAL A 85 -9.81 9.83 -7.41
CA VAL A 85 -9.51 8.55 -6.77
C VAL A 85 -8.08 8.53 -6.22
N MET A 86 -7.92 8.01 -5.00
CA MET A 86 -6.61 7.58 -4.49
C MET A 86 -6.55 6.06 -4.40
N LEU A 87 -5.51 5.50 -5.00
CA LEU A 87 -5.23 4.08 -5.03
C LEU A 87 -4.16 3.74 -3.99
N PHE A 88 -4.43 2.74 -3.16
CA PHE A 88 -3.49 2.11 -2.25
C PHE A 88 -3.31 0.65 -2.67
N ASN A 89 -2.22 0.37 -3.38
CA ASN A 89 -1.94 -0.96 -3.88
C ASN A 89 -0.79 -1.59 -3.11
N LEU A 90 -1.12 -2.49 -2.18
CA LEU A 90 -0.16 -3.23 -1.34
C LEU A 90 0.81 -2.32 -0.55
N VAL A 91 0.33 -1.20 -0.04
CA VAL A 91 1.16 -0.21 0.67
C VAL A 91 0.77 -0.02 2.13
N LEU A 92 -0.52 -0.14 2.48
CA LEU A 92 -0.97 0.17 3.85
C LEU A 92 -0.36 -0.76 4.89
N HIS A 93 -0.14 -2.04 4.55
CA HIS A 93 0.46 -3.00 5.47
C HIS A 93 1.95 -2.70 5.78
N HIS A 94 2.62 -1.88 4.96
CA HIS A 94 3.97 -1.38 5.20
C HIS A 94 4.02 -0.13 6.08
N LEU A 95 2.88 0.53 6.31
CA LEU A 95 2.80 1.68 7.21
C LEU A 95 2.78 1.20 8.66
N VAL A 96 3.95 0.95 9.21
CA VAL A 96 4.14 0.40 10.55
C VAL A 96 4.82 1.39 11.48
N GLY A 97 4.46 1.34 12.76
CA GLY A 97 5.10 2.07 13.84
C GLY A 97 5.84 1.14 14.79
N SER A 98 6.41 1.68 15.86
CA SER A 98 7.16 0.96 16.89
C SER A 98 6.28 0.05 17.77
N SER A 99 4.96 0.25 17.74
CA SER A 99 3.97 -0.55 18.45
C SER A 99 2.77 -0.84 17.56
N ASN A 100 1.98 -1.87 17.94
CA ASN A 100 0.72 -2.17 17.24
C ASN A 100 -0.25 -0.96 17.25
N ARG A 101 -0.31 -0.22 18.36
CA ARG A 101 -1.15 0.97 18.48
C ARG A 101 -0.69 2.07 17.52
N GLU A 102 0.61 2.31 17.48
CA GLU A 102 1.21 3.29 16.57
C GLU A 102 1.02 2.89 15.10
N THR A 103 1.20 1.61 14.78
CA THR A 103 0.95 1.07 13.44
C THR A 103 -0.48 1.35 12.96
N LEU A 104 -1.48 1.04 13.81
CA LEU A 104 -2.88 1.32 13.45
C LEU A 104 -3.14 2.83 13.32
N ALA A 105 -2.52 3.64 14.18
CA ALA A 105 -2.61 5.10 14.08
C ALA A 105 -1.98 5.62 12.78
N THR A 106 -0.82 5.10 12.39
CA THR A 106 -0.13 5.46 11.14
C THR A 106 -0.98 5.10 9.91
N GLN A 107 -1.53 3.88 9.87
CA GLN A 107 -2.43 3.46 8.79
C GLN A 107 -3.68 4.36 8.72
N LYS A 108 -4.26 4.70 9.88
CA LYS A 108 -5.40 5.60 9.96
C LYS A 108 -5.05 7.00 9.46
N THR A 109 -3.91 7.55 9.88
CA THR A 109 -3.43 8.87 9.42
C THR A 109 -3.29 8.94 7.90
N ALA A 110 -2.75 7.90 7.26
CA ALA A 110 -2.67 7.84 5.81
C ALA A 110 -4.05 7.93 5.13
N LEU A 111 -5.05 7.23 5.68
CA LEU A 111 -6.41 7.24 5.16
C LEU A 111 -7.11 8.58 5.44
N GLU A 112 -6.92 9.20 6.61
CA GLU A 112 -7.44 10.53 6.93
C GLU A 112 -6.86 11.61 6.01
N ASN A 113 -5.57 11.54 5.72
CA ASN A 113 -4.93 12.43 4.76
C ASN A 113 -5.47 12.20 3.34
N ALA A 114 -5.71 10.95 2.93
CA ALA A 114 -6.37 10.66 1.68
C ALA A 114 -7.79 11.25 1.62
N LYS A 115 -8.53 11.19 2.73
CA LYS A 115 -9.88 11.77 2.82
C LYS A 115 -9.91 13.27 2.60
N CYS A 116 -8.84 14.00 2.93
CA CYS A 116 -8.70 15.42 2.62
C CYS A 116 -8.58 15.70 1.11
N CYS A 117 -8.15 14.70 0.32
CA CYS A 117 -7.93 14.83 -1.12
C CYS A 117 -9.08 14.29 -1.96
N THR A 118 -9.75 13.23 -1.49
CA THR A 118 -10.80 12.53 -2.25
C THR A 118 -11.86 11.92 -1.36
N ASN A 119 -13.03 11.66 -1.94
CA ASN A 119 -14.07 10.84 -1.31
C ASN A 119 -14.00 9.36 -1.71
N THR A 120 -13.19 9.02 -2.70
CA THR A 120 -13.11 7.66 -3.26
C THR A 120 -11.69 7.13 -3.13
N ILE A 121 -11.55 5.99 -2.44
CA ILE A 121 -10.30 5.22 -2.41
C ILE A 121 -10.53 3.84 -3.02
N ILE A 122 -9.51 3.34 -3.72
CA ILE A 122 -9.41 1.93 -4.11
C ILE A 122 -8.26 1.36 -3.29
N VAL A 123 -8.55 0.30 -2.54
CA VAL A 123 -7.55 -0.37 -1.71
C VAL A 123 -7.44 -1.81 -2.15
N HIS A 124 -6.25 -2.18 -2.58
CA HIS A 124 -5.87 -3.56 -2.88
C HIS A 124 -4.83 -4.00 -1.84
N GLU A 125 -5.25 -4.85 -0.91
CA GLU A 125 -4.43 -5.26 0.22
C GLU A 125 -4.62 -6.75 0.54
N TYR A 126 -3.61 -7.32 1.17
CA TYR A 126 -3.72 -8.66 1.72
C TYR A 126 -4.71 -8.67 2.89
N ILE A 127 -5.69 -9.57 2.80
CA ILE A 127 -6.61 -9.86 3.90
C ILE A 127 -6.09 -11.07 4.64
N TYR A 128 -5.85 -10.91 5.94
CA TYR A 128 -5.44 -11.98 6.80
C TYR A 128 -6.65 -12.57 7.52
N GLU A 129 -6.92 -13.82 7.28
CA GLU A 129 -7.96 -14.59 7.98
C GLU A 129 -7.31 -15.77 8.71
N SER A 130 -7.56 -15.89 9.99
CA SER A 130 -7.07 -17.01 10.80
C SER A 130 -8.22 -17.92 11.22
N TYR A 131 -7.91 -19.18 11.47
CA TYR A 131 -8.93 -20.16 11.88
C TYR A 131 -9.54 -19.89 13.27
N PHE A 132 -8.84 -19.14 14.16
CA PHE A 132 -9.28 -18.96 15.54
C PHE A 132 -9.32 -17.51 16.02
N PHE A 133 -8.29 -16.71 15.79
CA PHE A 133 -8.16 -15.34 16.32
C PHE A 133 -7.41 -14.42 15.36
N ASP A 134 -8.10 -13.78 14.44
CA ASP A 134 -7.51 -12.89 13.43
C ASP A 134 -6.62 -11.79 14.03
N GLY A 135 -7.10 -11.14 15.08
CA GLY A 135 -6.35 -10.05 15.72
C GLY A 135 -5.05 -10.49 16.38
N LEU A 136 -5.07 -11.65 17.04
CA LEU A 136 -3.88 -12.20 17.72
C LEU A 136 -2.86 -12.70 16.70
N SER A 137 -3.28 -13.42 15.70
CA SER A 137 -2.39 -13.96 14.67
C SER A 137 -1.73 -12.84 13.86
N SER A 138 -2.51 -11.83 13.49
CA SER A 138 -2.00 -10.65 12.79
C SER A 138 -1.01 -9.85 13.66
N TYR A 139 -1.26 -9.75 14.98
CA TYR A 139 -0.33 -9.15 15.92
C TYR A 139 0.97 -9.95 16.04
N LEU A 140 0.90 -11.28 16.08
CA LEU A 140 2.06 -12.15 16.12
C LEU A 140 2.92 -12.03 14.85
N ILE A 141 2.31 -11.93 13.68
CA ILE A 141 3.03 -11.68 12.42
C ILE A 141 3.77 -10.34 12.50
N TRP A 142 3.10 -9.28 12.95
CA TRP A 142 3.73 -7.99 13.13
C TRP A 142 4.91 -8.07 14.11
N LEU A 143 4.75 -8.73 15.25
CA LEU A 143 5.79 -8.90 16.26
C LEU A 143 7.00 -9.66 15.69
N LEU A 144 6.77 -10.74 14.96
CA LEU A 144 7.81 -11.54 14.31
C LEU A 144 8.57 -10.76 13.24
N THR A 145 7.88 -9.96 12.43
CA THR A 145 8.49 -9.20 11.33
C THR A 145 9.15 -7.89 11.80
N SER A 146 8.74 -7.33 12.94
CA SER A 146 9.26 -6.07 13.48
C SER A 146 10.40 -6.25 14.50
N SER A 147 10.55 -7.45 15.08
CA SER A 147 11.56 -7.70 16.11
C SER A 147 12.95 -7.95 15.49
N THR A 148 13.89 -7.05 15.73
CA THR A 148 15.27 -7.16 15.21
C THR A 148 15.99 -8.44 15.66
N SER A 149 15.70 -8.93 16.86
CA SER A 149 16.29 -10.18 17.39
C SER A 149 15.69 -11.42 16.70
N LEU A 150 14.36 -11.44 16.52
CA LEU A 150 13.67 -12.53 15.83
C LEU A 150 13.98 -12.53 14.33
N VAL A 151 14.15 -11.36 13.72
CA VAL A 151 14.60 -11.20 12.34
C VAL A 151 15.96 -11.85 12.12
N ARG A 152 16.93 -11.63 13.02
CA ARG A 152 18.25 -12.27 12.93
C ARG A 152 18.15 -13.79 13.06
N LEU A 153 17.32 -14.28 13.97
CA LEU A 153 17.07 -15.72 14.14
C LEU A 153 16.40 -16.31 12.91
N LEU A 154 15.37 -15.67 12.37
CA LEU A 154 14.67 -16.11 11.16
C LEU A 154 15.57 -16.06 9.92
N ALA A 155 16.42 -15.05 9.79
CA ALA A 155 17.42 -14.97 8.72
C ALA A 155 18.46 -16.10 8.80
N MET A 156 18.84 -16.53 10.02
CA MET A 156 19.70 -17.71 10.20
C MET A 156 18.98 -19.01 9.80
N ILE A 157 17.72 -19.17 10.21
CA ILE A 157 16.89 -20.34 9.85
C ILE A 157 16.58 -20.35 8.36
N GLY A 158 16.32 -19.19 7.75
CA GLY A 158 16.05 -19.04 6.33
C GLY A 158 17.21 -19.46 5.41
N LYS A 159 18.45 -19.43 5.93
CA LYS A 159 19.61 -20.02 5.22
C LYS A 159 19.51 -21.55 5.15
N ILE A 160 18.83 -22.18 6.09
CA ILE A 160 18.65 -23.63 6.16
C ILE A 160 17.35 -24.05 5.47
N ILE A 161 16.30 -23.21 5.58
CA ILE A 161 14.96 -23.44 5.00
C ILE A 161 14.59 -22.24 4.13
N PRO A 162 14.91 -22.27 2.82
CA PRO A 162 14.68 -21.14 1.90
C PRO A 162 13.24 -20.64 1.81
N SER A 163 12.26 -21.52 2.05
CA SER A 163 10.84 -21.18 2.07
C SER A 163 10.41 -20.21 3.18
N LEU A 164 11.27 -19.98 4.18
CA LEU A 164 11.06 -19.02 5.26
C LEU A 164 11.67 -17.63 4.95
N ASN A 165 12.34 -17.46 3.82
CA ASN A 165 12.84 -16.16 3.38
C ASN A 165 11.69 -15.31 2.84
N ALA A 166 11.06 -14.54 3.73
CA ALA A 166 10.09 -13.53 3.30
C ALA A 166 10.77 -12.16 3.17
N ASN A 167 10.51 -11.45 2.08
CA ASN A 167 11.02 -10.09 1.83
C ASN A 167 10.55 -9.04 2.87
N THR A 168 9.64 -9.42 3.75
CA THR A 168 9.07 -8.59 4.81
C THR A 168 9.82 -8.68 6.13
N ILE A 169 10.83 -9.57 6.22
CA ILE A 169 11.62 -9.76 7.44
C ILE A 169 12.52 -8.53 7.68
N GLY A 170 12.30 -7.83 8.80
CA GLY A 170 13.08 -6.65 9.20
C GLY A 170 12.45 -5.29 8.85
N VAL A 171 11.43 -5.26 8.01
CA VAL A 171 10.71 -4.03 7.66
C VAL A 171 9.47 -3.85 8.52
N GLY A 172 8.94 -4.95 9.07
CA GLY A 172 7.65 -4.98 9.75
C GLY A 172 6.49 -4.90 8.75
N VAL A 173 5.48 -5.73 8.95
CA VAL A 173 4.23 -5.65 8.19
C VAL A 173 3.05 -5.88 9.12
N ARG A 174 1.96 -5.17 8.89
CA ARG A 174 0.72 -5.34 9.63
C ARG A 174 -0.42 -5.64 8.69
N PHE A 175 -0.76 -6.89 8.57
CA PHE A 175 -1.96 -7.33 7.86
C PHE A 175 -3.17 -7.21 8.78
N ASN A 176 -4.29 -6.77 8.24
CA ASN A 176 -5.56 -6.75 8.94
C ASN A 176 -6.51 -7.79 8.32
N CYS A 177 -7.43 -8.32 9.13
CA CYS A 177 -8.55 -9.08 8.62
C CYS A 177 -9.58 -8.15 7.94
N LYS A 178 -10.50 -8.71 7.19
CA LYS A 178 -11.52 -7.95 6.45
C LYS A 178 -12.29 -6.95 7.35
N SER A 179 -12.68 -7.39 8.55
CA SER A 179 -13.37 -6.53 9.51
C SER A 179 -12.47 -5.43 10.08
N GLY A 180 -11.17 -5.70 10.25
CA GLY A 180 -10.16 -4.74 10.67
C GLY A 180 -9.96 -3.62 9.66
N TRP A 181 -9.78 -3.97 8.38
CA TRP A 181 -9.68 -2.99 7.29
C TRP A 181 -10.95 -2.15 7.17
N ARG A 182 -12.13 -2.80 7.19
CA ARG A 182 -13.42 -2.09 7.14
C ARG A 182 -13.54 -1.05 8.26
N ARG A 183 -13.22 -1.43 9.49
CA ARG A 183 -13.26 -0.49 10.64
C ARG A 183 -12.30 0.68 10.42
N LEU A 184 -11.08 0.41 9.96
CA LEU A 184 -10.08 1.44 9.72
C LEU A 184 -10.55 2.45 8.66
N PHE A 185 -11.19 1.98 7.57
CA PHE A 185 -11.76 2.86 6.55
C PHE A 185 -12.91 3.70 7.10
N GLN A 186 -13.80 3.10 7.90
CA GLN A 186 -14.91 3.82 8.55
C GLN A 186 -14.40 4.87 9.53
N ASP A 187 -13.41 4.54 10.36
CA ASP A 187 -12.79 5.45 11.33
C ASP A 187 -12.07 6.63 10.64
N ALA A 188 -11.62 6.45 9.40
CA ALA A 188 -11.04 7.49 8.55
C ALA A 188 -12.09 8.26 7.72
N GLY A 189 -13.40 7.95 7.86
CA GLY A 189 -14.49 8.65 7.21
C GLY A 189 -14.87 8.13 5.82
N PHE A 190 -14.40 6.97 5.40
CA PHE A 190 -14.86 6.28 4.20
C PHE A 190 -16.04 5.33 4.53
N ARG A 191 -16.93 5.08 3.56
CA ARG A 191 -18.14 4.25 3.73
C ARG A 191 -18.14 3.07 2.78
#